data_ed6168d3416d936ef3a9bcd43bbb6680
#
_entry.id   ed6168d3416d936ef3a9bcd43bbb6680
#
_cell.length_a   1.000
_cell.length_b   1.000
_cell.length_c   1.000
_cell.angle_alpha   90.00
_cell.angle_beta   90.00
_cell.angle_gamma   90.00
#
_symmetry.space_group_name_H-M   'P 1'
#
loop_
_entity.id
_entity.type
_entity.pdbx_description
1 polymer ?
#
loop_
_entity_poly.entity_id
_entity_poly.type
_entity_poly.pdbx_seq_one_letter_code
_entity_poly.pdbx_strand_id
1 'polypeptide(L)'
;MPGRRTSDDLKEVIRDFRRDQVIDVARRLFGERGTTDVSMDEIASEAGVARSTVYVYFANREELLRACLQRMHNQLTEAIALTWEQDAEPAHRLERLIEEMLARVDDSPAFFRLALVTQGQPTRGAAAVGSELALIGLSIAQLIRDLFVEGVERGVFRQMDPDLATTLVGQQVYGAMAIRAEDPAPLARSQVAADTAQFILHGLSA
;
A
#
# COMPACT_ATOMS: atom_id res chain seq x y z
N MET A 1 34.51 -17.48 -0.54
CA MET A 1 34.24 -17.83 -1.96
C MET A 1 32.77 -17.54 -2.20
N PRO A 2 32.34 -16.55 -3.03
CA PRO A 2 30.94 -16.38 -3.38
C PRO A 2 30.51 -17.57 -4.23
N GLY A 3 29.44 -18.27 -3.78
CA GLY A 3 28.90 -19.45 -4.44
C GLY A 3 28.49 -19.14 -5.88
N ARG A 4 28.87 -20.00 -6.78
CA ARG A 4 28.52 -19.97 -8.20
C ARG A 4 27.01 -20.16 -8.30
N ARG A 5 26.26 -19.09 -8.66
CA ARG A 5 24.82 -19.19 -8.95
C ARG A 5 24.60 -20.29 -9.97
N THR A 6 23.72 -21.22 -9.67
CA THR A 6 23.40 -22.32 -10.58
C THR A 6 22.55 -21.83 -11.74
N SER A 7 22.50 -22.57 -12.85
CA SER A 7 21.63 -22.21 -14.01
C SER A 7 20.15 -22.11 -13.59
N ASP A 8 19.76 -22.83 -12.54
CA ASP A 8 18.37 -22.81 -12.04
C ASP A 8 18.08 -21.58 -11.21
N ASP A 9 19.05 -21.10 -10.40
CA ASP A 9 18.96 -19.82 -9.68
C ASP A 9 18.76 -18.65 -10.66
N LEU A 10 19.46 -18.68 -11.79
CA LEU A 10 19.35 -17.65 -12.81
C LEU A 10 17.97 -17.66 -13.49
N LYS A 11 17.42 -18.84 -13.78
CA LYS A 11 16.08 -18.98 -14.36
C LYS A 11 15.00 -18.46 -13.40
N GLU A 12 15.16 -18.73 -12.10
CA GLU A 12 14.25 -18.25 -11.08
C GLU A 12 14.29 -16.72 -10.98
N VAL A 13 15.45 -16.12 -10.92
CA VAL A 13 15.60 -14.65 -10.92
C VAL A 13 14.98 -14.01 -12.17
N ILE A 14 15.18 -14.60 -13.36
CA ILE A 14 14.58 -14.09 -14.60
C ILE A 14 13.06 -14.24 -14.56
N ARG A 15 12.55 -15.35 -14.02
CA ARG A 15 11.12 -15.59 -13.85
C ARG A 15 10.48 -14.55 -12.94
N ASP A 16 11.09 -14.30 -11.79
CA ASP A 16 10.60 -13.33 -10.81
C ASP A 16 10.65 -11.90 -11.35
N PHE A 17 11.74 -11.54 -12.03
CA PHE A 17 11.84 -10.24 -12.70
C PHE A 17 10.71 -10.03 -13.73
N ARG A 18 10.43 -11.04 -14.57
CA ARG A 18 9.34 -10.95 -15.56
C ARG A 18 7.96 -10.88 -14.90
N ARG A 19 7.76 -11.64 -13.83
CA ARG A 19 6.53 -11.58 -13.06
C ARG A 19 6.30 -10.18 -12.49
N ASP A 20 7.32 -9.58 -11.94
CA ASP A 20 7.29 -8.23 -11.38
C ASP A 20 7.03 -7.18 -12.45
N GLN A 21 7.65 -7.30 -13.62
CA GLN A 21 7.38 -6.44 -14.77
C GLN A 21 5.91 -6.47 -15.20
N VAL A 22 5.29 -7.65 -15.23
CA VAL A 22 3.85 -7.81 -15.53
C VAL A 22 3.01 -7.10 -14.46
N ILE A 23 3.34 -7.24 -13.18
CA ILE A 23 2.63 -6.57 -12.08
C ILE A 23 2.71 -5.04 -12.20
N ASP A 24 3.89 -4.49 -12.49
CA ASP A 24 4.09 -3.04 -12.60
C ASP A 24 3.28 -2.45 -13.77
N VAL A 25 3.29 -3.12 -14.92
CA VAL A 25 2.48 -2.72 -16.07
C VAL A 25 0.98 -2.82 -15.75
N ALA A 26 0.55 -3.92 -15.14
CA ALA A 26 -0.84 -4.11 -14.76
C ALA A 26 -1.32 -3.04 -13.78
N ARG A 27 -0.52 -2.70 -12.77
CA ARG A 27 -0.83 -1.66 -11.79
C ARG A 27 -1.06 -0.30 -12.46
N ARG A 28 -0.18 0.06 -13.40
CA ARG A 28 -0.32 1.29 -14.18
C ARG A 28 -1.59 1.29 -15.02
N LEU A 29 -1.81 0.27 -15.82
CA LEU A 29 -2.96 0.18 -16.72
C LEU A 29 -4.30 0.13 -15.95
N PHE A 30 -4.37 -0.66 -14.88
CA PHE A 30 -5.54 -0.73 -14.02
C PHE A 30 -5.87 0.62 -13.37
N GLY A 31 -4.86 1.37 -12.96
CA GLY A 31 -5.05 2.70 -12.40
C GLY A 31 -5.56 3.71 -13.43
N GLU A 32 -4.99 3.70 -14.64
CA GLU A 32 -5.32 4.64 -15.70
C GLU A 32 -6.72 4.41 -16.30
N ARG A 33 -7.14 3.16 -16.44
CA ARG A 33 -8.31 2.77 -17.24
C ARG A 33 -9.36 1.96 -16.48
N GLY A 34 -9.09 1.59 -15.25
CA GLY A 34 -9.95 0.68 -14.48
C GLY A 34 -9.67 -0.80 -14.78
N THR A 35 -10.14 -1.67 -13.87
CA THR A 35 -9.84 -3.11 -13.97
C THR A 35 -10.64 -3.83 -15.04
N THR A 36 -11.82 -3.32 -15.43
CA THR A 36 -12.68 -3.92 -16.43
C THR A 36 -12.23 -3.68 -17.87
N ASP A 37 -11.56 -2.54 -18.10
CA ASP A 37 -11.25 -2.01 -19.43
C ASP A 37 -9.84 -2.40 -19.91
N VAL A 38 -9.13 -3.21 -19.11
CA VAL A 38 -7.78 -3.69 -19.41
C VAL A 38 -7.81 -5.20 -19.59
N SER A 39 -7.33 -5.69 -20.72
CA SER A 39 -7.22 -7.12 -21.01
C SER A 39 -5.85 -7.69 -20.62
N MET A 40 -5.79 -9.01 -20.38
CA MET A 40 -4.52 -9.71 -20.14
C MET A 40 -3.58 -9.64 -21.35
N ASP A 41 -4.12 -9.49 -22.55
CA ASP A 41 -3.35 -9.38 -23.80
C ASP A 41 -2.68 -8.02 -23.94
N GLU A 42 -3.35 -6.95 -23.56
CA GLU A 42 -2.77 -5.60 -23.49
C GLU A 42 -1.65 -5.54 -22.44
N ILE A 43 -1.87 -6.15 -21.28
CA ILE A 43 -0.83 -6.22 -20.24
C ILE A 43 0.40 -6.98 -20.76
N ALA A 44 0.21 -8.09 -21.45
CA ALA A 44 1.30 -8.87 -22.05
C ALA A 44 2.09 -8.02 -23.09
N SER A 45 1.36 -7.34 -23.97
CA SER A 45 1.94 -6.46 -24.99
C SER A 45 2.74 -5.33 -24.40
N GLU A 46 2.19 -4.61 -23.42
CA GLU A 46 2.84 -3.51 -22.73
C GLU A 46 4.05 -3.96 -21.88
N ALA A 47 3.96 -5.16 -21.28
CA ALA A 47 5.06 -5.75 -20.54
C ALA A 47 6.14 -6.37 -21.42
N GLY A 48 5.96 -6.38 -22.75
CA GLY A 48 6.93 -6.96 -23.68
C GLY A 48 7.13 -8.47 -23.50
N VAL A 49 6.10 -9.19 -23.03
CA VAL A 49 6.12 -10.64 -22.86
C VAL A 49 5.05 -11.34 -23.70
N ALA A 50 5.26 -12.63 -23.99
CA ALA A 50 4.23 -13.41 -24.68
C ALA A 50 2.97 -13.54 -23.79
N ARG A 51 1.78 -13.56 -24.40
CA ARG A 51 0.50 -13.82 -23.70
C ARG A 51 0.57 -15.06 -22.82
N SER A 52 1.11 -16.15 -23.33
CA SER A 52 1.28 -17.40 -22.58
C SER A 52 2.14 -17.22 -21.32
N THR A 53 3.10 -16.32 -21.35
CA THR A 53 3.95 -16.00 -20.19
C THR A 53 3.14 -15.36 -19.06
N VAL A 54 2.21 -14.45 -19.40
CA VAL A 54 1.33 -13.84 -18.38
C VAL A 54 0.46 -14.91 -17.73
N TYR A 55 -0.11 -15.83 -18.51
CA TYR A 55 -0.96 -16.91 -17.99
C TYR A 55 -0.17 -17.99 -17.21
N VAL A 56 1.14 -18.08 -17.38
CA VAL A 56 2.00 -18.90 -16.51
C VAL A 56 2.07 -18.33 -15.10
N TYR A 57 2.02 -17.00 -14.95
CA TYR A 57 2.10 -16.33 -13.66
C TYR A 57 0.76 -16.06 -13.00
N PHE A 58 -0.28 -15.78 -13.82
CA PHE A 58 -1.59 -15.35 -13.34
C PHE A 58 -2.69 -16.00 -14.17
N ALA A 59 -3.50 -16.86 -13.55
CA ALA A 59 -4.55 -17.59 -14.24
C ALA A 59 -5.64 -16.66 -14.81
N ASN A 60 -5.85 -15.51 -14.19
CA ASN A 60 -6.85 -14.53 -14.60
C ASN A 60 -6.49 -13.12 -14.09
N ARG A 61 -7.28 -12.13 -14.54
CA ARG A 61 -7.13 -10.73 -14.17
C ARG A 61 -7.28 -10.47 -12.67
N GLU A 62 -8.16 -11.21 -12.00
CA GLU A 62 -8.41 -11.05 -10.57
C GLU A 62 -7.20 -11.48 -9.75
N GLU A 63 -6.53 -12.55 -10.15
CA GLU A 63 -5.28 -13.00 -9.53
C GLU A 63 -4.16 -11.99 -9.74
N LEU A 64 -4.04 -11.42 -10.94
CA LEU A 64 -3.08 -10.36 -11.23
C LEU A 64 -3.36 -9.09 -10.40
N LEU A 65 -4.63 -8.69 -10.29
CA LEU A 65 -5.01 -7.54 -9.47
C LEU A 65 -4.68 -7.78 -7.98
N ARG A 66 -4.94 -8.99 -7.47
CA ARG A 66 -4.53 -9.38 -6.12
C ARG A 66 -3.02 -9.28 -5.93
N ALA A 67 -2.24 -9.72 -6.92
CA ALA A 67 -0.78 -9.62 -6.88
C ALA A 67 -0.30 -8.15 -6.89
N CYS A 68 -0.99 -7.25 -7.60
CA CYS A 68 -0.71 -5.80 -7.55
C CYS A 68 -0.91 -5.23 -6.15
N LEU A 69 -2.03 -5.58 -5.49
CA LEU A 69 -2.32 -5.15 -4.12
C LEU A 69 -1.32 -5.72 -3.11
N GLN A 70 -1.01 -7.02 -3.23
CA GLN A 70 -0.04 -7.69 -2.36
C GLN A 70 1.36 -7.06 -2.49
N ARG A 71 1.78 -6.72 -3.70
CA ARG A 71 3.06 -6.03 -3.92
C ARG A 71 3.08 -4.65 -3.24
N MET A 72 1.99 -3.88 -3.37
CA MET A 72 1.85 -2.60 -2.70
C MET A 72 1.95 -2.74 -1.18
N HIS A 73 1.27 -3.74 -0.62
CA HIS A 73 1.35 -4.06 0.81
C HIS A 73 2.77 -4.41 1.25
N ASN A 74 3.45 -5.30 0.52
CA ASN A 74 4.81 -5.73 0.84
C ASN A 74 5.78 -4.55 0.79
N GLN A 75 5.67 -3.68 -0.22
CA GLN A 75 6.49 -2.47 -0.34
C GLN A 75 6.28 -1.51 0.83
N LEU A 76 5.04 -1.33 1.27
CA LEU A 76 4.74 -0.51 2.45
C LEU A 76 5.32 -1.12 3.73
N THR A 77 5.12 -2.42 3.94
CA THR A 77 5.62 -3.14 5.12
C THR A 77 7.16 -3.10 5.17
N GLU A 78 7.81 -3.31 4.03
CA GLU A 78 9.28 -3.23 3.92
C GLU A 78 9.80 -1.81 4.20
N ALA A 79 9.18 -0.78 3.62
CA ALA A 79 9.55 0.61 3.86
C ALA A 79 9.37 0.99 5.35
N ILE A 80 8.27 0.58 5.96
CA ILE A 80 8.06 0.77 7.40
C ILE A 80 9.14 0.04 8.20
N ALA A 81 9.44 -1.22 7.89
CA ALA A 81 10.44 -2.00 8.61
C ALA A 81 11.85 -1.39 8.53
N LEU A 82 12.21 -0.80 7.37
CA LEU A 82 13.50 -0.15 7.17
C LEU A 82 13.63 1.20 7.92
N THR A 83 12.53 1.90 8.10
CA THR A 83 12.51 3.24 8.71
C THR A 83 12.01 3.24 10.17
N TRP A 84 11.59 2.06 10.67
CA TRP A 84 11.02 1.91 12.00
C TRP A 84 12.10 1.88 13.09
N GLU A 85 12.29 2.99 13.72
CA GLU A 85 13.18 3.13 14.89
C GLU A 85 12.40 2.77 16.15
N GLN A 86 12.65 1.59 16.72
CA GLN A 86 11.91 1.10 17.90
C GLN A 86 12.03 2.01 19.11
N ASP A 87 13.18 2.68 19.27
CA ASP A 87 13.45 3.59 20.39
C ASP A 87 12.96 5.03 20.16
N ALA A 88 12.47 5.33 18.93
CA ALA A 88 11.94 6.66 18.64
C ALA A 88 10.61 6.91 19.36
N GLU A 89 10.33 8.19 19.61
CA GLU A 89 9.07 8.61 20.23
C GLU A 89 7.85 8.15 19.38
N PRO A 90 6.76 7.67 20.03
CA PRO A 90 5.56 7.21 19.33
C PRO A 90 4.99 8.26 18.35
N ALA A 91 5.05 9.53 18.68
CA ALA A 91 4.63 10.62 17.81
C ALA A 91 5.44 10.66 16.50
N HIS A 92 6.77 10.53 16.58
CA HIS A 92 7.65 10.53 15.42
C HIS A 92 7.41 9.28 14.53
N ARG A 93 7.21 8.12 15.15
CA ARG A 93 6.89 6.90 14.39
C ARG A 93 5.55 7.01 13.67
N LEU A 94 4.55 7.67 14.26
CA LEU A 94 3.27 7.94 13.59
C LEU A 94 3.45 8.86 12.38
N GLU A 95 4.25 9.91 12.50
CA GLU A 95 4.56 10.81 11.39
C GLU A 95 5.24 10.07 10.24
N ARG A 96 6.25 9.24 10.55
CA ARG A 96 6.94 8.40 9.56
C ARG A 96 6.00 7.42 8.88
N LEU A 97 5.10 6.77 9.62
CA LEU A 97 4.09 5.88 9.06
C LEU A 97 3.21 6.62 8.05
N ILE A 98 2.73 7.82 8.39
CA ILE A 98 1.91 8.64 7.49
C ILE A 98 2.70 8.99 6.23
N GLU A 99 3.96 9.39 6.35
CA GLU A 99 4.81 9.73 5.22
C GLU A 99 5.02 8.55 4.27
N GLU A 100 5.28 7.35 4.80
CA GLU A 100 5.42 6.13 4.00
C GLU A 100 4.11 5.73 3.30
N MET A 101 2.97 5.87 3.97
CA MET A 101 1.68 5.61 3.35
C MET A 101 1.39 6.59 2.20
N LEU A 102 1.67 7.88 2.36
CA LEU A 102 1.51 8.88 1.31
C LEU A 102 2.50 8.67 0.15
N ALA A 103 3.73 8.18 0.45
CA ALA A 103 4.68 7.82 -0.59
C ALA A 103 4.14 6.73 -1.52
N ARG A 104 3.44 5.74 -0.97
CA ARG A 104 2.80 4.67 -1.78
C ARG A 104 1.67 5.20 -2.65
N VAL A 105 0.96 6.24 -2.21
CA VAL A 105 -0.01 6.94 -3.07
C VAL A 105 0.68 7.59 -4.26
N ASP A 106 1.81 8.27 -4.02
CA ASP A 106 2.58 8.94 -5.08
C ASP A 106 3.13 7.98 -6.13
N ASP A 107 3.52 6.77 -5.72
CA ASP A 107 4.01 5.74 -6.64
C ASP A 107 2.98 5.34 -7.72
N SER A 108 1.69 5.42 -7.41
CA SER A 108 0.61 5.09 -8.35
C SER A 108 -0.74 5.69 -7.93
N PRO A 109 -0.94 7.02 -8.06
CA PRO A 109 -2.15 7.69 -7.59
C PRO A 109 -3.43 7.12 -8.23
N ALA A 110 -3.36 6.82 -9.53
CA ALA A 110 -4.49 6.28 -10.27
C ALA A 110 -4.91 4.88 -9.78
N PHE A 111 -3.95 4.00 -9.48
CA PHE A 111 -4.23 2.69 -8.90
C PHE A 111 -4.80 2.83 -7.49
N PHE A 112 -4.33 3.80 -6.72
CA PHE A 112 -4.83 4.07 -5.38
C PHE A 112 -6.29 4.55 -5.41
N ARG A 113 -6.64 5.49 -6.32
CA ARG A 113 -8.03 5.90 -6.56
C ARG A 113 -8.93 4.71 -6.86
N LEU A 114 -8.47 3.82 -7.74
CA LEU A 114 -9.21 2.60 -8.06
C LEU A 114 -9.44 1.73 -6.82
N ALA A 115 -8.42 1.53 -5.99
CA ALA A 115 -8.52 0.75 -4.76
C ALA A 115 -9.52 1.39 -3.78
N LEU A 116 -9.50 2.71 -3.62
CA LEU A 116 -10.43 3.45 -2.75
C LEU A 116 -11.88 3.31 -3.21
N VAL A 117 -12.16 3.47 -4.50
CA VAL A 117 -13.52 3.33 -5.07
C VAL A 117 -14.04 1.91 -4.94
N THR A 118 -13.17 0.91 -5.05
CA THR A 118 -13.56 -0.51 -5.04
C THR A 118 -13.93 -1.01 -3.64
N GLN A 119 -13.49 -0.36 -2.57
CA GLN A 119 -13.85 -0.73 -1.18
C GLN A 119 -15.35 -0.68 -0.88
N GLY A 120 -16.15 0.05 -1.65
CA GLY A 120 -17.59 0.22 -1.43
C GLY A 120 -18.50 -0.48 -2.44
N GLN A 121 -17.98 -1.19 -3.45
CA GLN A 121 -18.79 -1.69 -4.57
C GLN A 121 -18.95 -3.21 -4.56
N PRO A 122 -20.18 -3.78 -4.61
CA PRO A 122 -20.43 -5.21 -4.69
C PRO A 122 -20.33 -5.73 -6.15
N THR A 123 -19.20 -5.54 -6.83
CA THR A 123 -18.99 -6.09 -8.17
C THR A 123 -18.21 -7.40 -8.14
N ARG A 124 -18.41 -8.23 -9.21
CA ARG A 124 -17.82 -9.58 -9.37
C ARG A 124 -16.31 -9.50 -9.52
N GLY A 125 -15.47 -9.23 -8.84
CA GLY A 125 -14.03 -8.94 -8.77
C GLY A 125 -13.72 -8.06 -7.56
N ALA A 126 -14.65 -7.23 -7.12
CA ALA A 126 -14.54 -6.39 -5.95
C ALA A 126 -14.42 -7.20 -4.65
N ALA A 127 -14.99 -8.42 -4.60
CA ALA A 127 -14.89 -9.28 -3.42
C ALA A 127 -13.44 -9.72 -3.14
N ALA A 128 -12.68 -10.09 -4.19
CA ALA A 128 -11.27 -10.47 -4.04
C ALA A 128 -10.39 -9.27 -3.70
N VAL A 129 -10.63 -8.13 -4.33
CA VAL A 129 -9.95 -6.86 -4.05
C VAL A 129 -10.30 -6.35 -2.65
N GLY A 130 -11.59 -6.41 -2.28
CA GLY A 130 -12.05 -5.99 -0.97
C GLY A 130 -11.43 -6.81 0.17
N SER A 131 -11.23 -8.12 -0.02
CA SER A 131 -10.58 -8.97 0.98
C SER A 131 -9.09 -8.64 1.15
N GLU A 132 -8.36 -8.39 0.06
CA GLU A 132 -6.94 -8.01 0.14
C GLU A 132 -6.77 -6.61 0.77
N LEU A 133 -7.59 -5.64 0.35
CA LEU A 133 -7.58 -4.30 0.96
C LEU A 133 -7.96 -4.33 2.44
N ALA A 134 -8.89 -5.20 2.84
CA ALA A 134 -9.24 -5.39 4.23
C ALA A 134 -8.08 -5.97 5.04
N LEU A 135 -7.34 -6.95 4.50
CA LEU A 135 -6.15 -7.51 5.15
C LEU A 135 -5.03 -6.46 5.31
N ILE A 136 -4.80 -5.64 4.27
CA ILE A 136 -3.86 -4.52 4.33
C ILE A 136 -4.31 -3.53 5.41
N GLY A 137 -5.59 -3.16 5.42
CA GLY A 137 -6.17 -2.25 6.41
C GLY A 137 -6.04 -2.78 7.84
N LEU A 138 -6.25 -4.09 8.06
CA LEU A 138 -6.08 -4.72 9.37
C LEU A 138 -4.63 -4.69 9.86
N SER A 139 -3.65 -4.94 8.99
CA SER A 139 -2.23 -4.87 9.38
C SER A 139 -1.83 -3.44 9.78
N ILE A 140 -2.29 -2.43 9.04
CA ILE A 140 -2.01 -1.02 9.37
C ILE A 140 -2.75 -0.60 10.65
N ALA A 141 -3.99 -1.02 10.81
CA ALA A 141 -4.76 -0.75 12.03
C ALA A 141 -4.08 -1.34 13.27
N GLN A 142 -3.57 -2.58 13.18
CA GLN A 142 -2.82 -3.20 14.28
C GLN A 142 -1.56 -2.39 14.62
N LEU A 143 -0.81 -1.94 13.61
CA LEU A 143 0.38 -1.12 13.81
C LEU A 143 0.06 0.21 14.49
N ILE A 144 -1.01 0.89 14.06
CA ILE A 144 -1.50 2.14 14.69
C ILE A 144 -1.92 1.87 16.13
N ARG A 145 -2.62 0.77 16.37
CA ARG A 145 -3.10 0.39 17.70
C ARG A 145 -1.94 0.15 18.67
N ASP A 146 -0.93 -0.61 18.26
CA ASP A 146 0.24 -0.92 19.08
C ASP A 146 1.02 0.35 19.40
N LEU A 147 1.19 1.23 18.40
CA LEU A 147 1.82 2.54 18.58
C LEU A 147 1.04 3.43 19.54
N PHE A 148 -0.29 3.43 19.47
CA PHE A 148 -1.14 4.19 20.37
C PHE A 148 -1.04 3.68 21.81
N VAL A 149 -1.12 2.36 22.02
CA VAL A 149 -1.01 1.74 23.35
C VAL A 149 0.33 2.09 23.98
N GLU A 150 1.44 1.94 23.26
CA GLU A 150 2.77 2.33 23.72
C GLU A 150 2.84 3.82 24.07
N GLY A 151 2.25 4.70 23.24
CA GLY A 151 2.22 6.13 23.48
C GLY A 151 1.45 6.50 24.76
N VAL A 152 0.38 5.80 25.09
CA VAL A 152 -0.35 5.96 26.35
C VAL A 152 0.50 5.48 27.53
N GLU A 153 1.14 4.32 27.43
CA GLU A 153 2.03 3.78 28.49
C GLU A 153 3.22 4.70 28.78
N ARG A 154 3.76 5.36 27.76
CA ARG A 154 4.85 6.33 27.88
C ARG A 154 4.37 7.73 28.29
N GLY A 155 3.07 7.95 28.44
CA GLY A 155 2.50 9.26 28.81
C GLY A 155 2.56 10.31 27.69
N VAL A 156 2.81 9.90 26.46
CA VAL A 156 2.84 10.78 25.26
C VAL A 156 1.42 11.05 24.76
N PHE A 157 0.55 10.02 24.83
CA PHE A 157 -0.83 10.09 24.39
C PHE A 157 -1.79 10.02 25.60
N ARG A 158 -2.89 10.74 25.48
CA ARG A 158 -3.97 10.70 26.47
C ARG A 158 -4.64 9.32 26.49
N GLN A 159 -5.21 8.96 27.62
CA GLN A 159 -6.01 7.75 27.73
C GLN A 159 -7.28 7.86 26.88
N MET A 160 -7.49 6.88 26.03
CA MET A 160 -8.67 6.70 25.20
C MET A 160 -8.82 5.20 24.89
N ASP A 161 -10.02 4.78 24.51
CA ASP A 161 -10.22 3.42 23.98
C ASP A 161 -9.32 3.18 22.76
N PRO A 162 -8.46 2.15 22.76
CA PRO A 162 -7.48 1.95 21.67
C PRO A 162 -8.12 1.68 20.31
N ASP A 163 -9.29 1.04 20.27
CA ASP A 163 -9.97 0.73 19.00
C ASP A 163 -10.62 1.99 18.43
N LEU A 164 -11.16 2.86 19.30
CA LEU A 164 -11.63 4.19 18.88
C LEU A 164 -10.48 5.07 18.38
N ALA A 165 -9.36 5.13 19.11
CA ALA A 165 -8.18 5.89 18.70
C ALA A 165 -7.66 5.41 17.33
N THR A 166 -7.51 4.10 17.17
CA THR A 166 -7.08 3.46 15.91
C THR A 166 -7.99 3.84 14.75
N THR A 167 -9.31 3.79 14.97
CA THR A 167 -10.31 4.16 13.96
C THR A 167 -10.19 5.62 13.57
N LEU A 168 -10.11 6.53 14.53
CA LEU A 168 -9.98 7.97 14.26
C LEU A 168 -8.69 8.32 13.52
N VAL A 169 -7.55 7.78 13.96
CA VAL A 169 -6.26 7.95 13.28
C VAL A 169 -6.33 7.40 11.85
N GLY A 170 -6.82 6.17 11.68
CA GLY A 170 -6.94 5.53 10.38
C GLY A 170 -7.79 6.34 9.40
N GLN A 171 -8.90 6.93 9.85
CA GLN A 171 -9.76 7.76 9.00
C GLN A 171 -9.07 9.08 8.58
N GLN A 172 -8.28 9.71 9.45
CA GLN A 172 -7.53 10.91 9.08
C GLN A 172 -6.47 10.61 8.03
N VAL A 173 -5.71 9.53 8.24
CA VAL A 173 -4.69 9.08 7.27
C VAL A 173 -5.34 8.71 5.94
N TYR A 174 -6.46 7.97 5.96
CA TYR A 174 -7.22 7.63 4.75
C TYR A 174 -7.69 8.88 4.00
N GLY A 175 -8.20 9.89 4.72
CA GLY A 175 -8.60 11.18 4.12
C GLY A 175 -7.43 11.89 3.43
N ALA A 176 -6.27 11.94 4.07
CA ALA A 176 -5.05 12.51 3.47
C ALA A 176 -4.61 11.77 2.21
N MET A 177 -4.65 10.42 2.25
CA MET A 177 -4.34 9.57 1.09
C MET A 177 -5.33 9.78 -0.07
N ALA A 178 -6.63 9.93 0.22
CA ALA A 178 -7.66 10.17 -0.78
C ALA A 178 -7.45 11.52 -1.49
N ILE A 179 -7.24 12.60 -0.73
CA ILE A 179 -6.97 13.93 -1.28
C ILE A 179 -5.74 13.88 -2.20
N ARG A 180 -4.65 13.25 -1.72
CA ARG A 180 -3.43 13.16 -2.49
C ARG A 180 -3.55 12.29 -3.74
N ALA A 181 -4.34 11.24 -3.71
CA ALA A 181 -4.61 10.38 -4.87
C ALA A 181 -5.42 11.13 -5.96
N GLU A 182 -6.27 12.08 -5.58
CA GLU A 182 -7.04 12.90 -6.53
C GLU A 182 -6.16 13.96 -7.20
N ASP A 183 -5.37 14.68 -6.42
CA ASP A 183 -4.48 15.72 -6.94
C ASP A 183 -3.18 15.80 -6.13
N PRO A 184 -2.10 15.16 -6.60
CA PRO A 184 -0.80 15.20 -5.91
C PRO A 184 -0.06 16.55 -6.05
N ALA A 185 -0.53 17.47 -6.90
CA ALA A 185 0.23 18.65 -7.28
C ALA A 185 0.18 19.84 -6.29
N PRO A 186 -0.91 20.14 -5.56
CA PRO A 186 -0.99 21.41 -4.82
C PRO A 186 -0.13 21.47 -3.57
N LEU A 187 0.20 20.33 -2.94
CA LEU A 187 0.99 20.30 -1.70
C LEU A 187 2.11 19.27 -1.77
N ALA A 188 3.28 19.61 -1.26
CA ALA A 188 4.37 18.66 -1.10
C ALA A 188 3.93 17.51 -0.18
N ARG A 189 4.35 16.27 -0.49
CA ARG A 189 4.03 15.09 0.33
C ARG A 189 4.41 15.29 1.80
N SER A 190 5.61 15.80 2.06
CA SER A 190 6.08 16.09 3.41
C SER A 190 5.18 17.06 4.16
N GLN A 191 4.62 18.06 3.47
CA GLN A 191 3.69 19.02 4.08
C GLN A 191 2.37 18.33 4.45
N VAL A 192 1.80 17.52 3.55
CA VAL A 192 0.56 16.77 3.84
C VAL A 192 0.78 15.79 4.99
N ALA A 193 1.93 15.11 5.03
CA ALA A 193 2.28 14.19 6.10
C ALA A 193 2.39 14.92 7.45
N ALA A 194 3.14 16.03 7.48
CA ALA A 194 3.35 16.82 8.70
C ALA A 194 2.03 17.41 9.21
N ASP A 195 1.21 18.02 8.35
CA ASP A 195 -0.07 18.61 8.75
C ASP A 195 -1.04 17.54 9.25
N THR A 196 -1.09 16.38 8.60
CA THR A 196 -1.92 15.25 9.03
C THR A 196 -1.47 14.70 10.37
N ALA A 197 -0.16 14.49 10.55
CA ALA A 197 0.41 14.04 11.81
C ALA A 197 0.16 15.06 12.93
N GLN A 198 0.38 16.33 12.68
CA GLN A 198 0.13 17.39 13.65
C GLN A 198 -1.35 17.45 14.09
N PHE A 199 -2.27 17.34 13.13
CA PHE A 199 -3.71 17.30 13.42
C PHE A 199 -4.08 16.11 14.31
N ILE A 200 -3.56 14.91 14.00
CA ILE A 200 -3.78 13.70 14.79
C ILE A 200 -3.15 13.85 16.20
N LEU A 201 -1.90 14.28 16.26
CA LEU A 201 -1.17 14.41 17.52
C LEU A 201 -1.81 15.42 18.48
N HIS A 202 -2.32 16.56 17.98
CA HIS A 202 -3.09 17.49 18.81
C HIS A 202 -4.35 16.86 19.43
N GLY A 203 -4.99 15.93 18.69
CA GLY A 203 -6.14 15.19 19.23
C GLY A 203 -5.77 14.09 20.22
N LEU A 204 -4.53 13.61 20.18
CA LEU A 204 -4.03 12.51 21.02
C LEU A 204 -3.18 12.96 22.21
N SER A 205 -2.70 14.20 22.23
CA SER A 205 -1.80 14.70 23.29
C SER A 205 -2.42 14.57 24.68
N ALA A 206 -1.59 14.21 25.66
CA ALA A 206 -1.94 14.06 27.07
C ALA A 206 -2.18 15.42 27.76
#